data_faebdceb3580872ec747fd2d7567b63d
#
_entry.id   faebdceb3580872ec747fd2d7567b63d
#
_cell.length_a   1.000
_cell.length_b   1.000
_cell.length_c   1.000
_cell.angle_alpha   90.00
_cell.angle_beta   90.00
_cell.angle_gamma   90.00
#
_symmetry.space_group_name_H-M   'P 1'
#
loop_
_entity.id
_entity.type
_entity.pdbx_description
1 polymer ?
#
loop_
_entity_poly.entity_id
_entity_poly.type
_entity_poly.pdbx_seq_one_letter_code
_entity_poly.pdbx_strand_id
1 'polypeptide(L)'
;MKKGTKKFLFLSVATLAGMYAYNQFVASTSTKKNMLPTKNGSYYSWKQGNVFYTKTGTGDPVLLIHDTNSASSSVEWSKISKRLQKKHTVYTMDLLGCGLSDKPGLSYTNYMYVQLI
;
A
#
# COMPACT_ATOMS: atom_id res chain seq x y z
N MET A 1 40.94 -20.64 9.05
CA MET A 1 39.52 -20.90 9.29
C MET A 1 39.27 -22.40 9.11
N LYS A 2 38.70 -23.08 10.12
CA LYS A 2 38.45 -24.54 10.09
C LYS A 2 37.42 -24.88 9.00
N LYS A 3 37.55 -26.05 8.34
CA LYS A 3 36.64 -26.49 7.26
C LYS A 3 35.13 -26.39 7.63
N GLY A 4 34.79 -26.62 8.90
CA GLY A 4 33.42 -26.53 9.41
C GLY A 4 32.85 -25.10 9.41
N THR A 5 33.67 -24.12 9.75
CA THR A 5 33.26 -22.70 9.79
C THR A 5 32.95 -22.15 8.40
N LYS A 6 33.70 -22.60 7.37
CA LYS A 6 33.44 -22.21 5.97
C LYS A 6 32.12 -22.82 5.47
N LYS A 7 31.83 -24.09 5.81
CA LYS A 7 30.54 -24.71 5.46
C LYS A 7 29.36 -24.04 6.12
N PHE A 8 29.49 -23.70 7.42
CA PHE A 8 28.44 -23.00 8.16
C PHE A 8 28.16 -21.60 7.58
N LEU A 9 29.23 -20.85 7.27
CA LEU A 9 29.10 -19.53 6.68
C LEU A 9 28.45 -19.60 5.27
N PHE A 10 28.86 -20.58 4.47
CA PHE A 10 28.25 -20.79 3.15
C PHE A 10 26.78 -21.14 3.25
N LEU A 11 26.39 -22.00 4.20
CA LEU A 11 25.01 -22.41 4.41
C LEU A 11 24.14 -21.22 4.84
N SER A 12 24.61 -20.38 5.75
CA SER A 12 23.88 -19.20 6.21
C SER A 12 23.71 -18.16 5.11
N VAL A 13 24.72 -17.90 4.29
CA VAL A 13 24.62 -17.00 3.14
C VAL A 13 23.64 -17.54 2.09
N ALA A 14 23.70 -18.84 1.80
CA ALA A 14 22.79 -19.49 0.86
C ALA A 14 21.33 -19.42 1.34
N THR A 15 21.08 -19.59 2.65
CA THR A 15 19.74 -19.46 3.22
C THR A 15 19.21 -18.03 3.11
N LEU A 16 20.03 -17.03 3.44
CA LEU A 16 19.63 -15.62 3.32
C LEU A 16 19.34 -15.23 1.85
N ALA A 17 20.17 -15.68 0.92
CA ALA A 17 19.96 -15.46 -0.52
C ALA A 17 18.66 -16.14 -1.00
N GLY A 18 18.38 -17.35 -0.55
CA GLY A 18 17.15 -18.07 -0.86
C GLY A 18 15.91 -17.37 -0.31
N MET A 19 15.96 -16.88 0.92
CA MET A 19 14.86 -16.11 1.52
C MET A 19 14.63 -14.77 0.77
N TYR A 20 15.69 -14.09 0.40
CA TYR A 20 15.59 -12.86 -0.39
C TYR A 20 14.95 -13.14 -1.75
N ALA A 21 15.41 -14.14 -2.49
CA ALA A 21 14.86 -14.51 -3.78
C ALA A 21 13.38 -14.94 -3.67
N TYR A 22 13.03 -15.72 -2.65
CA TYR A 22 11.64 -16.09 -2.37
C TYR A 22 10.75 -14.86 -2.10
N ASN A 23 11.21 -13.94 -1.26
CA ASN A 23 10.47 -12.71 -0.96
C ASN A 23 10.27 -11.86 -2.22
N GLN A 24 11.28 -11.73 -3.07
CA GLN A 24 11.16 -11.02 -4.35
C GLN A 24 10.17 -11.70 -5.30
N PHE A 25 10.20 -13.02 -5.35
CA PHE A 25 9.24 -13.79 -6.15
C PHE A 25 7.80 -13.58 -5.66
N VAL A 26 7.55 -13.71 -4.35
CA VAL A 26 6.23 -13.47 -3.74
C VAL A 26 5.77 -12.03 -4.00
N ALA A 27 6.62 -11.06 -3.77
CA ALA A 27 6.30 -9.65 -4.02
C ALA A 27 5.95 -9.40 -5.50
N SER A 28 6.71 -9.95 -6.43
CA SER A 28 6.47 -9.78 -7.86
C SER A 28 5.20 -10.47 -8.36
N THR A 29 4.82 -11.60 -7.76
CA THR A 29 3.60 -12.33 -8.13
C THR A 29 2.35 -11.75 -7.49
N SER A 30 2.43 -11.30 -6.25
CA SER A 30 1.30 -10.68 -5.55
C SER A 30 0.90 -9.32 -6.13
N THR A 31 1.86 -8.56 -6.67
CA THR A 31 1.58 -7.27 -7.31
C THR A 31 1.04 -7.39 -8.73
N LYS A 32 1.28 -8.52 -9.41
CA LYS A 32 0.78 -8.75 -10.79
C LYS A 32 -0.73 -9.01 -10.87
N LYS A 33 -1.34 -9.57 -9.84
CA LYS A 33 -2.79 -9.72 -9.76
C LYS A 33 -3.36 -8.52 -9.02
N ASN A 34 -3.84 -7.55 -9.77
CA ASN A 34 -4.61 -6.44 -9.21
C ASN A 34 -5.97 -6.99 -8.75
N MET A 35 -6.01 -7.53 -7.53
CA MET A 35 -7.23 -8.12 -6.95
C MET A 35 -8.22 -7.06 -6.46
N LEU A 36 -7.79 -5.80 -6.45
CA LEU A 36 -8.67 -4.69 -6.10
C LEU A 36 -9.53 -4.33 -7.31
N PRO A 37 -10.85 -4.13 -7.12
CA PRO A 37 -11.69 -3.66 -8.21
C PRO A 37 -11.15 -2.31 -8.72
N THR A 38 -10.94 -2.22 -10.03
CA THR A 38 -10.48 -0.99 -10.68
C THR A 38 -11.53 0.09 -10.42
N LYS A 39 -11.21 1.04 -9.56
CA LYS A 39 -12.05 2.21 -9.33
C LYS A 39 -11.61 3.32 -10.28
N ASN A 40 -12.57 4.03 -10.81
CA ASN A 40 -12.31 5.31 -11.48
C ASN A 40 -11.80 6.29 -10.42
N GLY A 41 -10.52 6.55 -10.44
CA GLY A 41 -9.85 7.43 -9.50
C GLY A 41 -8.68 8.16 -10.14
N SER A 42 -8.03 8.97 -9.37
CA SER A 42 -6.88 9.79 -9.79
C SER A 42 -5.72 9.57 -8.85
N TYR A 43 -4.56 10.04 -9.25
CA TYR A 43 -3.35 10.00 -8.43
C TYR A 43 -2.95 11.42 -8.02
N TYR A 44 -2.65 11.57 -6.77
CA TYR A 44 -2.01 12.76 -6.21
C TYR A 44 -0.52 12.50 -6.07
N SER A 45 0.30 13.33 -6.71
CA SER A 45 1.75 13.20 -6.61
C SER A 45 2.24 13.84 -5.31
N TRP A 46 2.69 12.99 -4.39
CA TRP A 46 3.26 13.40 -3.13
C TRP A 46 4.77 13.13 -3.12
N LYS A 47 5.52 13.78 -2.22
CA LYS A 47 6.99 13.73 -2.16
C LYS A 47 7.61 12.31 -2.10
N GLN A 48 6.88 11.32 -1.66
CA GLN A 48 7.37 9.94 -1.49
C GLN A 48 6.68 8.92 -2.40
N GLY A 49 5.77 9.35 -3.26
CA GLY A 49 5.08 8.50 -4.21
C GLY A 49 3.70 9.01 -4.59
N ASN A 50 3.05 8.32 -5.52
CA ASN A 50 1.71 8.67 -5.96
C ASN A 50 0.65 8.02 -5.07
N VAL A 51 -0.29 8.81 -4.63
CA VAL A 51 -1.39 8.39 -3.74
C VAL A 51 -2.67 8.32 -4.56
N PHE A 52 -3.27 7.14 -4.58
CA PHE A 52 -4.53 6.93 -5.27
C PHE A 52 -5.70 7.47 -4.44
N TYR A 53 -6.61 8.19 -5.09
CA TYR A 53 -7.84 8.66 -4.48
C TYR A 53 -9.01 8.62 -5.45
N THR A 54 -10.21 8.57 -4.90
CA THR A 54 -11.46 8.76 -5.65
C THR A 54 -12.21 9.98 -5.14
N LYS A 55 -12.94 10.64 -6.04
CA LYS A 55 -13.83 11.75 -5.73
C LYS A 55 -15.21 11.43 -6.27
N THR A 56 -16.24 11.44 -5.43
CA THR A 56 -17.61 11.14 -5.82
C THR A 56 -18.60 12.05 -5.11
N GLY A 57 -19.73 12.32 -5.75
CA GLY A 57 -20.81 13.15 -5.18
C GLY A 57 -20.53 14.66 -5.27
N THR A 58 -21.45 15.43 -4.68
CA THR A 58 -21.41 16.89 -4.63
C THR A 58 -21.92 17.38 -3.27
N GLY A 59 -21.40 18.50 -2.79
CA GLY A 59 -21.72 19.09 -1.49
C GLY A 59 -20.45 19.23 -0.63
N ASP A 60 -20.62 19.37 0.67
CA ASP A 60 -19.52 19.55 1.60
C ASP A 60 -18.51 18.39 1.53
N PRO A 61 -17.20 18.68 1.56
CA PRO A 61 -16.18 17.67 1.40
C PRO A 61 -16.06 16.76 2.64
N VAL A 62 -15.94 15.46 2.40
CA VAL A 62 -15.68 14.43 3.40
C VAL A 62 -14.54 13.56 2.91
N LEU A 63 -13.50 13.42 3.71
CA LEU A 63 -12.36 12.53 3.45
C LEU A 63 -12.50 11.25 4.29
N LEU A 64 -12.47 10.11 3.63
CA LEU A 64 -12.50 8.79 4.27
C LEU A 64 -11.12 8.15 4.14
N ILE A 65 -10.49 7.88 5.28
CA ILE A 65 -9.15 7.30 5.41
C ILE A 65 -9.29 5.92 6.02
N HIS A 66 -8.67 4.91 5.40
CA HIS A 66 -8.63 3.55 5.93
C HIS A 66 -7.57 3.40 7.05
N ASP A 67 -7.58 2.26 7.73
CA ASP A 67 -6.61 1.89 8.74
C ASP A 67 -5.18 1.78 8.15
N THR A 68 -4.17 1.93 9.00
CA THR A 68 -2.74 1.80 8.64
C THR A 68 -2.26 0.36 8.46
N ASN A 69 -3.17 -0.60 8.44
CA ASN A 69 -2.88 -2.00 8.14
C ASN A 69 -2.52 -2.18 6.67
N SER A 70 -1.48 -2.95 6.37
CA SER A 70 -1.01 -3.21 5.00
C SER A 70 -2.05 -3.91 4.09
N ALA A 71 -3.05 -4.56 4.66
CA ALA A 71 -4.16 -5.18 3.93
C ALA A 71 -5.36 -4.24 3.72
N SER A 72 -5.36 -3.07 4.35
CA SER A 72 -6.44 -2.08 4.26
C SER A 72 -6.37 -1.27 2.96
N SER A 73 -7.51 -0.80 2.51
CA SER A 73 -7.63 0.10 1.35
C SER A 73 -8.95 0.87 1.38
N SER A 74 -9.09 1.84 0.51
CA SER A 74 -10.32 2.62 0.33
C SER A 74 -11.56 1.77 -0.03
N VAL A 75 -11.38 0.51 -0.41
CA VAL A 75 -12.48 -0.43 -0.67
C VAL A 75 -13.37 -0.63 0.55
N GLU A 76 -12.81 -0.52 1.76
CA GLU A 76 -13.55 -0.63 3.03
C GLU A 76 -14.71 0.37 3.11
N TRP A 77 -14.53 1.54 2.52
CA TRP A 77 -15.49 2.63 2.53
C TRP A 77 -16.57 2.54 1.44
N SER A 78 -16.54 1.50 0.59
CA SER A 78 -17.40 1.41 -0.59
C SER A 78 -18.90 1.54 -0.29
N LYS A 79 -19.39 0.99 0.81
CA LYS A 79 -20.80 1.08 1.21
C LYS A 79 -21.15 2.45 1.79
N ILE A 80 -20.25 3.01 2.60
CA ILE A 80 -20.43 4.32 3.26
C ILE A 80 -20.33 5.44 2.25
N SER A 81 -19.33 5.42 1.37
CA SER A 81 -19.17 6.44 0.32
C SER A 81 -20.36 6.54 -0.61
N LYS A 82 -20.99 5.40 -0.98
CA LYS A 82 -22.23 5.38 -1.77
C LYS A 82 -23.42 6.08 -1.10
N ARG A 83 -23.46 6.08 0.21
CA ARG A 83 -24.51 6.79 0.97
C ARG A 83 -24.19 8.27 1.10
N LEU A 84 -22.96 8.60 1.46
CA LEU A 84 -22.52 9.96 1.69
C LEU A 84 -22.50 10.81 0.40
N GLN A 85 -22.14 10.23 -0.75
CA GLN A 85 -22.08 10.93 -2.03
C GLN A 85 -23.39 11.56 -2.49
N LYS A 86 -24.52 11.17 -1.89
CA LYS A 86 -25.84 11.77 -2.19
C LYS A 86 -25.96 13.20 -1.70
N LYS A 87 -25.16 13.61 -0.70
CA LYS A 87 -25.22 14.92 -0.05
C LYS A 87 -23.84 15.57 0.16
N HIS A 88 -22.76 14.81 -0.10
CA HIS A 88 -21.39 15.26 0.15
C HIS A 88 -20.49 14.96 -1.04
N THR A 89 -19.44 15.74 -1.16
CA THR A 89 -18.29 15.40 -2.01
C THR A 89 -17.38 14.45 -1.20
N VAL A 90 -17.39 13.18 -1.55
CA VAL A 90 -16.67 12.13 -0.80
C VAL A 90 -15.35 11.85 -1.47
N TYR A 91 -14.27 12.03 -0.74
CA TYR A 91 -12.94 11.59 -1.11
C TYR A 91 -12.60 10.30 -0.36
N THR A 92 -12.15 9.27 -1.07
CA THR A 92 -11.52 8.10 -0.46
C THR A 92 -10.10 8.00 -0.97
N MET A 93 -9.13 7.73 -0.12
CA MET A 93 -7.74 7.59 -0.53
C MET A 93 -7.15 6.28 -0.04
N ASP A 94 -6.24 5.73 -0.80
CA ASP A 94 -5.36 4.65 -0.37
C ASP A 94 -4.08 5.27 0.18
N LEU A 95 -3.79 5.02 1.46
CA LEU A 95 -2.54 5.50 2.06
C LEU A 95 -1.33 4.95 1.32
N LEU A 96 -0.23 5.69 1.31
CA LEU A 96 1.02 5.23 0.71
C LEU A 96 1.43 3.88 1.31
N GLY A 97 1.80 2.93 0.47
CA GLY A 97 2.05 1.54 0.88
C GLY A 97 0.84 0.62 0.83
N CYS A 98 -0.38 1.15 0.62
CA CYS A 98 -1.63 0.41 0.63
C CYS A 98 -2.38 0.52 -0.71
N GLY A 99 -3.30 -0.41 -0.93
CA GLY A 99 -4.24 -0.38 -2.06
C GLY A 99 -3.59 -0.17 -3.42
N LEU A 100 -4.07 0.83 -4.14
CA LEU A 100 -3.59 1.23 -5.47
C LEU A 100 -2.52 2.34 -5.42
N SER A 101 -2.18 2.87 -4.24
CA SER A 101 -1.09 3.81 -4.06
C SER A 101 0.27 3.16 -4.24
N ASP A 102 1.29 3.98 -4.51
CA ASP A 102 2.67 3.51 -4.61
C ASP A 102 3.14 2.85 -3.31
N LYS A 103 4.05 1.90 -3.45
CA LYS A 103 4.62 1.12 -2.33
C LYS A 103 6.15 1.26 -2.31
N PRO A 104 6.69 2.47 -2.09
CA PRO A 104 8.13 2.65 -2.03
C PRO A 104 8.75 1.87 -0.86
N GLY A 105 9.99 1.43 -1.05
CA GLY A 105 10.77 0.69 -0.04
C GLY A 105 11.29 1.59 1.06
N LEU A 106 10.41 2.11 1.89
CA LEU A 106 10.72 2.99 3.02
C LEU A 106 10.00 2.55 4.31
N SER A 107 10.40 3.11 5.44
CA SER A 107 9.70 2.88 6.70
C SER A 107 8.44 3.74 6.76
N TYR A 108 7.31 3.09 6.90
CA TYR A 108 6.01 3.75 7.04
C TYR A 108 5.78 4.11 8.51
N THR A 109 5.71 5.40 8.80
CA THR A 109 5.53 5.91 10.17
C THR A 109 4.24 6.71 10.28
N ASN A 110 3.69 6.78 11.48
CA ASN A 110 2.52 7.62 11.75
C ASN A 110 2.78 9.09 11.40
N TYR A 111 4.00 9.57 11.67
CA TYR A 111 4.41 10.94 11.32
C TYR A 111 4.34 11.19 9.81
N MET A 112 4.77 10.22 9.00
CA MET A 112 4.68 10.29 7.55
C MET A 112 3.22 10.42 7.09
N TYR A 113 2.32 9.61 7.65
CA TYR A 113 0.90 9.67 7.30
C TYR A 113 0.23 10.97 7.74
N VAL A 114 0.59 11.50 8.91
CA VAL A 114 0.11 12.83 9.34
C VAL A 114 0.55 13.95 8.38
N GLN A 115 1.70 13.81 7.74
CA GLN A 115 2.15 14.78 6.73
C GLN A 115 1.48 14.57 5.36
N LEU A 116 0.95 13.40 5.09
CA LEU A 116 0.25 13.09 3.84
C LEU A 116 -1.19 13.63 3.84
N ILE A 117 -1.85 13.56 4.99
CA ILE A 117 -3.25 13.97 5.21
C ILE A 117 -3.34 15.47 5.48
#